data_ecd01e58a227c579c56651cfda0f4399
#
_entry.id   ecd01e58a227c579c56651cfda0f4399
#
_cell.length_a   1.000
_cell.length_b   1.000
_cell.length_c   1.000
_cell.angle_alpha   90.00
_cell.angle_beta   90.00
_cell.angle_gamma   90.00
#
_symmetry.space_group_name_H-M   'P 1'
#
loop_
_entity.id
_entity.type
_entity.pdbx_description
1 polymer ?
#
loop_
_entity_poly.entity_id
_entity_poly.type
_entity_poly.pdbx_seq_one_letter_code
_entity_poly.pdbx_strand_id
1 'polypeptide(L)'
;MAQVKRFTSSVPGDLLDEFDGAARELGIDRSRAVSLAMRNFLSEYHWKAEDRNAAGALAYIYDHEKGDTNRELTEVQHHRRDVIVSTTHVHIDERNCLEVVVLRGRIASIEDLSRQIMAIKGVKQARLISLSI
;
A
#
# COMPACT_ATOMS: atom_id res chain seq x y z
N MET A 1 7.10 26.44 4.81
CA MET A 1 5.74 25.91 5.06
C MET A 1 4.80 26.35 3.93
N ALA A 2 3.97 25.45 3.48
CA ALA A 2 2.99 25.77 2.46
C ALA A 2 1.90 26.68 3.06
N GLN A 3 1.50 27.71 2.32
CA GLN A 3 0.43 28.62 2.70
C GLN A 3 -0.91 27.91 2.66
N VAL A 4 -1.73 28.09 3.69
CA VAL A 4 -3.10 27.57 3.72
C VAL A 4 -3.96 28.34 2.73
N LYS A 5 -4.69 27.62 1.88
CA LYS A 5 -5.65 28.21 0.93
C LYS A 5 -7.06 27.69 1.23
N ARG A 6 -8.03 28.54 1.06
CA ARG A 6 -9.45 28.14 1.16
C ARG A 6 -9.99 27.82 -0.22
N PHE A 7 -10.84 26.83 -0.31
CA PHE A 7 -11.58 26.50 -1.53
C PHE A 7 -13.00 26.10 -1.19
N THR A 8 -13.87 26.16 -2.15
CA THR A 8 -15.28 25.77 -2.02
C THR A 8 -15.59 24.73 -3.10
N SER A 9 -16.34 23.71 -2.76
CA SER A 9 -16.76 22.68 -3.69
C SER A 9 -18.20 22.25 -3.39
N SER A 10 -18.94 21.92 -4.45
CA SER A 10 -20.28 21.34 -4.34
C SER A 10 -20.17 19.83 -4.50
N VAL A 11 -20.78 19.08 -3.60
CA VAL A 11 -20.80 17.61 -3.63
C VAL A 11 -22.22 17.11 -3.37
N PRO A 12 -22.57 15.87 -3.75
CA PRO A 12 -23.86 15.29 -3.37
C PRO A 12 -24.05 15.32 -1.84
N GLY A 13 -25.28 15.65 -1.41
CA GLY A 13 -25.56 15.83 0.02
C GLY A 13 -25.38 14.55 0.84
N ASP A 14 -25.80 13.41 0.31
CA ASP A 14 -25.63 12.09 0.93
C ASP A 14 -24.15 11.73 1.11
N LEU A 15 -23.33 12.03 0.13
CA LEU A 15 -21.87 11.81 0.21
C LEU A 15 -21.24 12.68 1.30
N LEU A 16 -21.65 13.94 1.39
CA LEU A 16 -21.14 14.85 2.43
C LEU A 16 -21.54 14.37 3.82
N ASP A 17 -22.78 13.96 4.01
CA ASP A 17 -23.28 13.46 5.30
C ASP A 17 -22.50 12.22 5.74
N GLU A 18 -22.28 11.28 4.85
CA GLU A 18 -21.48 10.08 5.11
C GLU A 18 -20.02 10.43 5.43
N PHE A 19 -19.43 11.33 4.67
CA PHE A 19 -18.07 11.80 4.89
C PHE A 19 -17.89 12.48 6.26
N ASP A 20 -18.82 13.39 6.62
CA ASP A 20 -18.80 14.06 7.93
C ASP A 20 -18.99 13.06 9.07
N GLY A 21 -19.85 12.06 8.89
CA GLY A 21 -20.05 10.99 9.85
C GLY A 21 -18.77 10.20 10.12
N ALA A 22 -18.08 9.80 9.07
CA ALA A 22 -16.81 9.09 9.16
C ALA A 22 -15.73 9.95 9.85
N ALA A 23 -15.64 11.24 9.50
CA ALA A 23 -14.70 12.16 10.14
C ALA A 23 -14.95 12.27 11.66
N ARG A 24 -16.20 12.35 12.08
CA ARG A 24 -16.57 12.37 13.50
C ARG A 24 -16.16 11.09 14.22
N GLU A 25 -16.39 9.93 13.61
CA GLU A 25 -15.97 8.65 14.19
C GLU A 25 -14.46 8.56 14.38
N LEU A 26 -13.71 9.15 13.45
CA LEU A 26 -12.24 9.21 13.53
C LEU A 26 -11.73 10.31 14.47
N GLY A 27 -12.61 11.17 14.99
CA GLY A 27 -12.22 12.28 15.86
C GLY A 27 -11.47 13.40 15.15
N ILE A 28 -11.71 13.60 13.86
CA ILE A 28 -11.09 14.66 13.06
C ILE A 28 -12.16 15.59 12.49
N ASP A 29 -11.77 16.84 12.22
CA ASP A 29 -12.67 17.80 11.59
C ASP A 29 -12.72 17.60 10.06
N ARG A 30 -13.70 18.26 9.42
CA ARG A 30 -13.88 18.18 7.97
C ARG A 30 -12.62 18.60 7.20
N SER A 31 -11.98 19.66 7.64
CA SER A 31 -10.78 20.19 6.97
C SER A 31 -9.64 19.17 6.96
N ARG A 32 -9.42 18.50 8.08
CA ARG A 32 -8.42 17.43 8.19
C ARG A 32 -8.80 16.22 7.31
N ALA A 33 -10.06 15.82 7.36
CA ALA A 33 -10.57 14.71 6.56
C ALA A 33 -10.41 14.98 5.05
N VAL A 34 -10.73 16.20 4.60
CA VAL A 34 -10.54 16.60 3.19
C VAL A 34 -9.06 16.57 2.80
N SER A 35 -8.18 17.07 3.65
CA SER A 35 -6.73 17.02 3.38
C SER A 35 -6.22 15.60 3.25
N LEU A 36 -6.66 14.69 4.11
CA LEU A 36 -6.33 13.26 4.02
C LEU A 36 -6.86 12.62 2.73
N ALA A 37 -8.10 12.92 2.38
CA ALA A 37 -8.71 12.41 1.14
C ALA A 37 -7.95 12.90 -0.10
N MET A 38 -7.58 14.17 -0.12
CA MET A 38 -6.78 14.75 -1.21
C MET A 38 -5.41 14.07 -1.33
N ARG A 39 -4.73 13.84 -0.21
CA ARG A 39 -3.44 13.15 -0.22
C ARG A 39 -3.55 11.72 -0.75
N ASN A 40 -4.59 11.01 -0.33
CA ASN A 40 -4.84 9.65 -0.80
C ASN A 40 -5.14 9.62 -2.30
N PHE A 41 -5.98 10.52 -2.78
CA PHE A 41 -6.27 10.67 -4.21
C PHE A 41 -5.01 10.95 -5.01
N LEU A 42 -4.17 11.87 -4.55
CA LEU A 42 -2.93 12.24 -5.23
C LEU A 42 -1.91 11.08 -5.19
N SER A 43 -1.85 10.32 -4.12
CA SER A 43 -1.00 9.13 -4.06
C SER A 43 -1.38 8.11 -5.12
N GLU A 44 -2.68 7.85 -5.28
CA GLU A 44 -3.16 6.95 -6.34
C GLU A 44 -2.89 7.51 -7.74
N TYR A 45 -3.08 8.80 -7.93
CA TYR A 45 -2.78 9.48 -9.19
C TYR A 45 -1.30 9.41 -9.54
N HIS A 46 -0.42 9.71 -8.57
CA HIS A 46 1.02 9.68 -8.76
C HIS A 46 1.55 8.25 -8.99
N TRP A 47 0.87 7.25 -8.44
CA TRP A 47 1.20 5.85 -8.68
C TRP A 47 1.18 5.47 -10.16
N LYS A 48 0.38 6.16 -10.95
CA LYS A 48 0.32 5.95 -12.39
C LYS A 48 1.48 6.61 -13.15
N ALA A 49 2.27 7.43 -12.50
CA ALA A 49 3.44 8.09 -13.09
C ALA A 49 4.70 7.27 -12.80
N GLU A 50 5.08 6.40 -13.70
CA GLU A 50 6.09 5.34 -13.56
C GLU A 50 7.48 5.82 -13.14
N ASP A 51 7.81 7.08 -13.36
CA ASP A 51 9.13 7.68 -13.05
C ASP A 51 9.22 8.26 -11.63
N ARG A 52 8.13 8.24 -10.87
CA ARG A 52 8.08 8.78 -9.52
C ARG A 52 8.57 7.77 -8.48
N ASN A 53 9.05 8.31 -7.37
CA ASN A 53 9.40 7.54 -6.19
C ASN A 53 8.23 7.44 -5.23
N ALA A 54 8.16 6.33 -4.53
CA ALA A 54 7.16 6.05 -3.52
C ALA A 54 7.77 5.26 -2.37
N ALA A 55 7.08 5.27 -1.26
CA ALA A 55 7.29 4.35 -0.16
C ALA A 55 5.99 3.58 0.07
N GLY A 56 6.07 2.37 0.55
CA GLY A 56 4.89 1.56 0.76
C GLY A 56 5.15 0.27 1.48
N ALA A 57 4.14 -0.55 1.50
CA ALA A 57 4.19 -1.88 2.07
C ALA A 57 3.42 -2.87 1.20
N LEU A 58 3.99 -4.03 1.01
CA LEU A 58 3.32 -5.16 0.39
C LEU A 58 3.09 -6.22 1.47
N ALA A 59 1.82 -6.48 1.77
CA ALA A 59 1.44 -7.53 2.70
C ALA A 59 0.85 -8.70 1.92
N TYR A 60 1.27 -9.91 2.24
CA TYR A 60 0.72 -11.10 1.60
C TYR A 60 0.70 -12.28 2.55
N ILE A 61 -0.27 -13.17 2.31
CA ILE A 61 -0.40 -14.45 3.01
C ILE A 61 -0.02 -15.57 2.05
N TYR A 62 0.79 -16.48 2.53
CA TYR A 62 1.20 -17.63 1.74
C TYR A 62 1.21 -18.91 2.55
N ASP A 63 1.05 -20.03 1.85
CA ASP A 63 1.13 -21.36 2.40
C ASP A 63 2.60 -21.83 2.36
N HIS A 64 3.25 -21.88 3.51
CA HIS A 64 4.65 -22.25 3.60
C HIS A 64 4.91 -23.75 3.33
N GLU A 65 3.88 -24.57 3.34
CA GLU A 65 3.99 -26.00 3.02
C GLU A 65 3.78 -26.30 1.54
N LYS A 66 3.33 -25.32 0.76
CA LYS A 66 3.04 -25.53 -0.65
C LYS A 66 4.28 -25.42 -1.52
N GLY A 67 4.76 -26.55 -2.02
CA GLY A 67 5.85 -26.62 -3.00
C GLY A 67 7.09 -25.84 -2.60
N ASP A 68 7.59 -25.04 -3.53
CA ASP A 68 8.81 -24.24 -3.38
C ASP A 68 8.56 -22.81 -2.96
N THR A 69 7.38 -22.50 -2.38
CA THR A 69 6.97 -21.14 -2.08
C THR A 69 8.01 -20.37 -1.26
N ASN A 70 8.49 -20.95 -0.17
CA ASN A 70 9.53 -20.32 0.66
C ASN A 70 10.78 -19.96 -0.12
N ARG A 71 11.26 -20.89 -0.95
CA ARG A 71 12.46 -20.69 -1.76
C ARG A 71 12.25 -19.60 -2.80
N GLU A 72 11.13 -19.62 -3.50
CA GLU A 72 10.80 -18.62 -4.53
C GLU A 72 10.66 -17.23 -3.94
N LEU A 73 10.00 -17.10 -2.79
CA LEU A 73 9.88 -15.82 -2.08
C LEU A 73 11.26 -15.29 -1.65
N THR A 74 12.10 -16.15 -1.11
CA THR A 74 13.45 -15.78 -0.70
C THR A 74 14.28 -15.32 -1.89
N GLU A 75 14.21 -16.01 -3.01
CA GLU A 75 14.94 -15.66 -4.24
C GLU A 75 14.49 -14.30 -4.77
N VAL A 76 13.17 -14.06 -4.88
CA VAL A 76 12.65 -12.79 -5.37
C VAL A 76 13.12 -11.65 -4.47
N GLN A 77 12.98 -11.79 -3.17
CA GLN A 77 13.38 -10.74 -2.22
C GLN A 77 14.90 -10.50 -2.26
N HIS A 78 15.68 -11.54 -2.37
CA HIS A 78 17.14 -11.41 -2.44
C HIS A 78 17.60 -10.61 -3.66
N HIS A 79 16.93 -10.76 -4.80
CA HIS A 79 17.27 -10.06 -6.03
C HIS A 79 16.66 -8.64 -6.12
N ARG A 80 15.83 -8.24 -5.18
CA ARG A 80 15.14 -6.96 -5.22
C ARG A 80 15.48 -6.05 -4.04
N ARG A 81 16.73 -6.06 -3.64
CA ARG A 81 17.25 -5.17 -2.59
C ARG A 81 17.23 -3.69 -3.00
N ASP A 82 17.07 -3.42 -4.27
CA ASP A 82 16.91 -2.08 -4.81
C ASP A 82 15.66 -1.36 -4.26
N VAL A 83 14.60 -2.11 -3.95
CA VAL A 83 13.33 -1.56 -3.47
C VAL A 83 12.93 -2.05 -2.07
N ILE A 84 13.47 -3.16 -1.60
CA ILE A 84 13.11 -3.72 -0.29
C ILE A 84 13.94 -3.06 0.81
N VAL A 85 13.25 -2.43 1.78
CA VAL A 85 13.88 -1.83 2.97
C VAL A 85 13.96 -2.84 4.10
N SER A 86 12.86 -3.53 4.38
CA SER A 86 12.79 -4.54 5.45
C SER A 86 11.64 -5.50 5.19
N THR A 87 11.69 -6.65 5.84
CA THR A 87 10.65 -7.68 5.77
C THR A 87 10.34 -8.17 7.19
N THR A 88 9.05 -8.28 7.48
CA THR A 88 8.56 -8.87 8.73
C THR A 88 7.75 -10.12 8.40
N HIS A 89 8.05 -11.20 9.08
CA HIS A 89 7.45 -12.51 8.87
C HIS A 89 6.75 -12.97 10.15
N VAL A 90 5.49 -13.38 10.01
CA VAL A 90 4.66 -13.84 11.12
C VAL A 90 3.95 -15.13 10.75
N HIS A 91 4.03 -16.13 11.61
CA HIS A 91 3.21 -17.34 11.50
C HIS A 91 1.79 -17.04 11.97
N ILE A 92 0.81 -17.26 11.12
CA ILE A 92 -0.61 -17.07 11.46
C ILE A 92 -1.20 -18.37 12.01
N ASP A 93 -0.93 -19.48 11.36
CA ASP A 93 -1.32 -20.82 11.78
C ASP A 93 -0.29 -21.84 11.25
N GLU A 94 -0.62 -23.12 11.32
CA GLU A 94 0.30 -24.19 10.92
C GLU A 94 0.72 -24.13 9.44
N ARG A 95 -0.12 -23.56 8.58
CA ARG A 95 0.16 -23.49 7.12
C ARG A 95 0.40 -22.08 6.63
N ASN A 96 -0.25 -21.10 7.22
CA ASN A 96 -0.27 -19.74 6.70
C ASN A 96 0.73 -18.83 7.40
N CYS A 97 1.48 -18.11 6.59
CA CYS A 97 2.36 -17.05 7.05
C CYS A 97 1.92 -15.71 6.46
N LEU A 98 2.04 -14.68 7.26
CA LEU A 98 1.93 -13.29 6.82
C LEU A 98 3.32 -12.71 6.68
N GLU A 99 3.60 -12.12 5.55
CA GLU A 99 4.80 -11.32 5.36
C GLU A 99 4.43 -9.90 5.00
N VAL A 100 5.16 -8.95 5.59
CA VAL A 100 5.00 -7.52 5.27
C VAL A 100 6.37 -7.00 4.84
N VAL A 101 6.43 -6.53 3.61
CA VAL A 101 7.66 -6.01 3.01
C VAL A 101 7.53 -4.49 2.91
N VAL A 102 8.42 -3.77 3.57
CA VAL A 102 8.50 -2.31 3.46
C VAL A 102 9.32 -1.97 2.22
N LEU A 103 8.78 -1.11 1.38
CA LEU A 103 9.28 -0.80 0.05
C LEU A 103 9.57 0.69 -0.09
N ARG A 104 10.62 0.99 -0.85
CA ARG A 104 10.97 2.35 -1.24
C ARG A 104 11.68 2.32 -2.57
N GLY A 105 11.31 3.20 -3.48
CA GLY A 105 11.96 3.29 -4.77
C GLY A 105 11.03 3.77 -5.85
N ARG A 106 11.40 3.51 -7.09
CA ARG A 106 10.59 3.87 -8.25
C ARG A 106 9.33 3.02 -8.30
N ILE A 107 8.23 3.65 -8.63
CA ILE A 107 6.92 2.99 -8.70
C ILE A 107 6.95 1.78 -9.62
N ALA A 108 7.55 1.88 -10.79
CA ALA A 108 7.66 0.76 -11.73
C ALA A 108 8.36 -0.45 -11.11
N SER A 109 9.43 -0.22 -10.34
CA SER A 109 10.17 -1.29 -9.66
C SER A 109 9.35 -1.94 -8.54
N ILE A 110 8.60 -1.14 -7.79
CA ILE A 110 7.71 -1.63 -6.73
C ILE A 110 6.57 -2.47 -7.31
N GLU A 111 5.95 -2.01 -8.38
CA GLU A 111 4.89 -2.76 -9.07
C GLU A 111 5.40 -4.08 -9.64
N ASP A 112 6.59 -4.06 -10.22
CA ASP A 112 7.21 -5.27 -10.77
C ASP A 112 7.46 -6.31 -9.68
N LEU A 113 8.02 -5.90 -8.54
CA LEU A 113 8.19 -6.77 -7.39
C LEU A 113 6.85 -7.35 -6.90
N SER A 114 5.84 -6.50 -6.79
CA SER A 114 4.49 -6.93 -6.38
C SER A 114 3.95 -8.00 -7.33
N ARG A 115 4.08 -7.81 -8.64
CA ARG A 115 3.66 -8.82 -9.63
C ARG A 115 4.42 -10.12 -9.49
N GLN A 116 5.73 -10.06 -9.29
CA GLN A 116 6.55 -11.26 -9.10
C GLN A 116 6.10 -12.07 -7.89
N ILE A 117 5.82 -11.41 -6.77
CA ILE A 117 5.36 -12.09 -5.55
C ILE A 117 3.97 -12.68 -5.75
N MET A 118 3.03 -11.93 -6.33
CA MET A 118 1.67 -12.43 -6.57
C MET A 118 1.63 -13.61 -7.54
N ALA A 119 2.60 -13.75 -8.41
CA ALA A 119 2.69 -14.86 -9.36
C ALA A 119 3.20 -16.17 -8.72
N ILE A 120 3.75 -16.12 -7.52
CA ILE A 120 4.26 -17.30 -6.83
C ILE A 120 3.08 -18.17 -6.37
N LYS A 121 3.12 -19.46 -6.69
CA LYS A 121 2.08 -20.40 -6.32
C LYS A 121 1.87 -20.44 -4.82
N GLY A 122 1.61 -20.56 -3.98
CA GLY A 122 1.45 -20.53 -2.54
C GLY A 122 1.04 -19.16 -1.98
N VAL A 123 1.23 -18.09 -2.72
CA VAL A 123 0.73 -16.76 -2.33
C VAL A 123 -0.77 -16.72 -2.58
N LYS A 124 -1.53 -16.65 -1.49
CA LYS A 124 -2.99 -16.73 -1.53
C LYS A 124 -3.66 -15.39 -1.73
N GLN A 125 -3.04 -14.34 -1.19
CA GLN A 125 -3.62 -13.01 -1.13
C GLN A 125 -2.50 -12.00 -0.94
N ALA A 126 -2.58 -10.86 -1.60
CA ALA A 126 -1.60 -9.78 -1.47
C ALA A 126 -2.27 -8.42 -1.58
N ARG A 127 -1.75 -7.46 -0.83
CA ARG A 127 -2.17 -6.05 -0.87
C ARG A 127 -0.95 -5.15 -0.88
N LEU A 128 -0.92 -4.25 -1.85
CA LEU A 128 0.10 -3.21 -1.94
C LEU A 128 -0.51 -1.88 -1.48
N ILE A 129 0.15 -1.26 -0.52
CA ILE A 129 -0.16 0.09 -0.07
C ILE A 129 1.00 0.98 -0.52
N SER A 130 0.69 2.05 -1.22
CA SER A 130 1.70 2.97 -1.74
C SER A 130 1.41 4.40 -1.30
N LEU A 131 2.48 5.10 -0.97
CA LEU A 131 2.44 6.50 -0.58
C LEU A 131 3.46 7.26 -1.41
N SER A 132 3.01 8.28 -2.12
CA SER A 132 3.92 9.11 -2.93
C SER A 132 4.75 10.03 -2.04
N ILE A 133 5.99 10.22 -2.42
CA ILE A 133 6.95 11.10 -1.74
C ILE A 133 7.55 12.13 -2.70
#